data_a49e284f2a6f121122d6b0b91a737893
#
_entry.id   a49e284f2a6f121122d6b0b91a737893
#
_cell.length_a   1.000
_cell.length_b   1.000
_cell.length_c   1.000
_cell.angle_alpha   90.00
_cell.angle_beta   90.00
_cell.angle_gamma   90.00
#
_symmetry.space_group_name_H-M   'P 1'
#
loop_
_entity.id
_entity.type
_entity.pdbx_description
1 polymer ?
#
loop_
_entity_poly.entity_id
_entity_poly.type
_entity_poly.pdbx_seq_one_letter_code
_entity_poly.pdbx_strand_id
1 'polypeptide(L)'
;MYKFKIGKASLSYNFADADCVEKYENTMQKLGSAMDVLPKDVPYSAKIRYICRAIFDVFNTLFGAGTDKKIFGDVCDMNICNDALEQLILAAQDADEENAKRFRSKAAKYTAVK
;
A
#
# COMPACT_ATOMS: atom_id res chain seq x y z
N MET A 1 1.78 -13.08 8.23
CA MET A 1 1.89 -11.67 7.79
C MET A 1 3.01 -11.51 6.79
N TYR A 2 2.76 -10.81 5.71
CA TYR A 2 3.79 -10.49 4.74
C TYR A 2 4.60 -9.28 5.22
N LYS A 3 5.92 -9.45 5.29
CA LYS A 3 6.83 -8.40 5.78
C LYS A 3 7.57 -7.76 4.61
N PHE A 4 7.70 -6.44 4.65
CA PHE A 4 8.37 -5.70 3.58
C PHE A 4 8.89 -4.37 4.14
N LYS A 5 9.71 -3.70 3.34
CA LYS A 5 10.27 -2.40 3.71
C LYS A 5 9.82 -1.34 2.72
N ILE A 6 9.54 -0.15 3.25
CA ILE A 6 9.32 1.05 2.45
C ILE A 6 10.31 2.08 2.95
N GLY A 7 11.31 2.39 2.10
CA GLY A 7 12.43 3.17 2.54
C GLY A 7 13.14 2.46 3.70
N LYS A 8 13.24 3.11 4.85
CA LYS A 8 13.85 2.54 6.05
C LYS A 8 12.83 1.91 7.00
N ALA A 9 11.55 2.06 6.72
CA ALA A 9 10.48 1.55 7.59
C ALA A 9 10.19 0.09 7.29
N SER A 10 10.13 -0.74 8.33
CA SER A 10 9.72 -2.14 8.23
C SER A 10 8.24 -2.22 8.52
N LEU A 11 7.48 -2.79 7.58
CA LEU A 11 6.04 -2.92 7.68
C LEU A 11 5.62 -4.36 7.50
N SER A 12 4.41 -4.69 7.96
CA SER A 12 3.83 -6.00 7.71
C SER A 12 2.33 -5.84 7.49
N TYR A 13 1.78 -6.71 6.64
CA TYR A 13 0.36 -6.69 6.34
C TYR A 13 -0.11 -8.10 5.99
N ASN A 14 -1.35 -8.43 6.35
CA ASN A 14 -1.88 -9.75 6.07
C ASN A 14 -2.64 -9.76 4.74
N PHE A 15 -1.91 -9.94 3.65
CA PHE A 15 -2.49 -10.02 2.30
C PHE A 15 -3.16 -11.36 2.01
N ALA A 16 -3.30 -12.24 3.00
CA ALA A 16 -4.00 -13.51 2.88
C ALA A 16 -5.38 -13.49 3.57
N ASP A 17 -5.66 -12.45 4.34
CA ASP A 17 -6.95 -12.27 5.02
C ASP A 17 -7.89 -11.44 4.16
N ALA A 18 -9.12 -11.95 3.94
CA ALA A 18 -10.08 -11.31 3.06
C ALA A 18 -10.42 -9.89 3.50
N ASP A 19 -10.63 -9.68 4.80
CA ASP A 19 -10.97 -8.35 5.32
C ASP A 19 -9.81 -7.37 5.17
N CYS A 20 -8.59 -7.84 5.38
CA CYS A 20 -7.40 -7.02 5.19
C CYS A 20 -7.21 -6.64 3.72
N VAL A 21 -7.41 -7.58 2.81
CA VAL A 21 -7.31 -7.32 1.37
C VAL A 21 -8.40 -6.35 0.92
N GLU A 22 -9.63 -6.51 1.40
CA GLU A 22 -10.72 -5.60 1.09
C GLU A 22 -10.41 -4.18 1.58
N LYS A 23 -9.85 -4.06 2.77
CA LYS A 23 -9.42 -2.76 3.31
C LYS A 23 -8.37 -2.11 2.41
N TYR A 24 -7.41 -2.90 1.92
CA TYR A 24 -6.39 -2.44 0.99
C TYR A 24 -7.03 -1.95 -0.32
N GLU A 25 -7.92 -2.75 -0.91
CA GLU A 25 -8.62 -2.40 -2.14
C GLU A 25 -9.43 -1.11 -1.99
N ASN A 26 -10.20 -1.00 -0.90
CA ASN A 26 -11.00 0.20 -0.63
C ASN A 26 -10.12 1.44 -0.41
N THR A 27 -8.99 1.27 0.25
CA THR A 27 -8.05 2.35 0.51
C THR A 27 -7.43 2.85 -0.80
N MET A 28 -7.05 1.95 -1.69
CA MET A 28 -6.49 2.32 -3.00
C MET A 28 -7.54 2.96 -3.90
N GLN A 29 -8.79 2.49 -3.85
CA GLN A 29 -9.90 3.10 -4.59
C GLN A 29 -10.16 4.53 -4.10
N LYS A 30 -10.12 4.75 -2.79
CA LYS A 30 -10.27 6.08 -2.20
C LYS A 30 -9.16 7.02 -2.66
N LEU A 31 -7.94 6.51 -2.76
CA LEU A 31 -6.81 7.29 -3.28
C LEU A 31 -7.09 7.73 -4.73
N GLY A 32 -7.55 6.81 -5.57
CA GLY A 32 -7.91 7.12 -6.96
C GLY A 32 -8.97 8.21 -7.04
N SER A 33 -10.01 8.11 -6.21
CA SER A 33 -11.07 9.13 -6.16
C SER A 33 -10.54 10.48 -5.72
N ALA A 34 -9.60 10.52 -4.77
CA ALA A 34 -8.97 11.77 -4.33
C ALA A 34 -8.18 12.42 -5.46
N MET A 35 -7.53 11.61 -6.32
CA MET A 35 -6.79 12.15 -7.47
C MET A 35 -7.73 12.70 -8.54
N ASP A 36 -8.94 12.16 -8.69
CA ASP A 36 -9.93 12.65 -9.65
C ASP A 36 -10.43 14.06 -9.31
N VAL A 37 -10.39 14.44 -8.05
CA VAL A 37 -10.85 15.75 -7.58
C VAL A 37 -9.68 16.65 -7.14
N LEU A 38 -8.52 16.42 -7.73
CA LEU A 38 -7.33 17.24 -7.46
C LEU A 38 -7.61 18.73 -7.67
N PRO A 39 -7.27 19.59 -6.70
CA PRO A 39 -7.49 21.04 -6.86
C PRO A 39 -6.77 21.60 -8.08
N LYS A 40 -7.45 22.46 -8.86
CA LYS A 40 -6.91 22.99 -10.12
C LYS A 40 -6.41 24.42 -10.02
N ASP A 41 -7.10 25.27 -9.26
CA ASP A 41 -6.83 26.70 -9.19
C ASP A 41 -6.08 27.07 -7.91
N VAL A 42 -5.03 26.32 -7.61
CA VAL A 42 -4.20 26.50 -6.42
C VAL A 42 -2.73 26.50 -6.81
N PRO A 43 -1.85 27.08 -5.97
CA PRO A 43 -0.40 27.00 -6.21
C PRO A 43 0.07 25.56 -6.35
N TYR A 44 1.12 25.36 -7.12
CA TYR A 44 1.66 24.00 -7.34
C TYR A 44 2.08 23.33 -6.03
N SER A 45 2.61 24.11 -5.09
CA SER A 45 2.96 23.56 -3.76
C SER A 45 1.75 22.98 -3.04
N ALA A 46 0.57 23.60 -3.19
CA ALA A 46 -0.67 23.09 -2.61
C ALA A 46 -1.09 21.77 -3.26
N LYS A 47 -0.86 21.61 -4.56
CA LYS A 47 -1.13 20.34 -5.26
C LYS A 47 -0.23 19.23 -4.74
N ILE A 48 1.05 19.54 -4.56
CA ILE A 48 2.01 18.57 -4.00
C ILE A 48 1.56 18.13 -2.61
N ARG A 49 1.18 19.07 -1.75
CA ARG A 49 0.71 18.75 -0.40
C ARG A 49 -0.54 17.89 -0.43
N TYR A 50 -1.45 18.18 -1.34
CA TYR A 50 -2.68 17.40 -1.49
C TYR A 50 -2.36 15.94 -1.85
N ILE A 51 -1.49 15.73 -2.84
CA ILE A 51 -1.09 14.39 -3.29
C ILE A 51 -0.38 13.65 -2.16
N CYS A 52 0.57 14.29 -1.51
CA CYS A 52 1.31 13.67 -0.41
C CYS A 52 0.39 13.28 0.74
N ARG A 53 -0.54 14.15 1.13
CA ARG A 53 -1.48 13.84 2.21
C ARG A 53 -2.37 12.66 1.87
N ALA A 54 -2.82 12.56 0.61
CA ALA A 54 -3.63 11.44 0.17
C ALA A 54 -2.84 10.12 0.30
N ILE A 55 -1.55 10.14 -0.03
CA ILE A 55 -0.67 8.99 0.11
C ILE A 55 -0.38 8.69 1.59
N PHE A 56 -0.15 9.71 2.41
CA PHE A 56 0.02 9.53 3.86
C PHE A 56 -1.20 8.83 4.47
N ASP A 57 -2.41 9.21 4.03
CA ASP A 57 -3.65 8.60 4.52
C ASP A 57 -3.72 7.11 4.18
N VAL A 58 -3.20 6.70 3.02
CA VAL A 58 -3.12 5.29 2.65
C VAL A 58 -2.32 4.51 3.71
N PHE A 59 -1.13 4.98 4.02
CA PHE A 59 -0.24 4.30 4.98
C PHE A 59 -0.82 4.31 6.38
N ASN A 60 -1.38 5.42 6.81
CA ASN A 60 -1.98 5.52 8.14
C ASN A 60 -3.24 4.67 8.28
N THR A 61 -4.03 4.53 7.21
CA THR A 61 -5.22 3.69 7.21
C THR A 61 -4.86 2.21 7.31
N LEU A 62 -3.84 1.77 6.55
CA LEU A 62 -3.48 0.36 6.48
C LEU A 62 -2.60 -0.10 7.64
N PHE A 63 -1.71 0.74 8.13
CA PHE A 63 -0.68 0.35 9.09
C PHE A 63 -0.81 1.04 10.44
N GLY A 64 -1.74 1.98 10.57
CA GLY A 64 -1.98 2.68 11.83
C GLY A 64 -1.48 4.12 11.81
N ALA A 65 -2.06 4.95 12.68
CA ALA A 65 -1.70 6.36 12.79
C ALA A 65 -0.22 6.52 13.08
N GLY A 66 0.42 7.49 12.42
CA GLY A 66 1.83 7.77 12.60
C GLY A 66 2.75 7.03 11.65
N THR A 67 2.23 6.12 10.81
CA THR A 67 3.04 5.39 9.84
C THR A 67 3.67 6.34 8.83
N ASP A 68 2.97 7.39 8.43
CA ASP A 68 3.51 8.41 7.52
C ASP A 68 4.79 9.04 8.10
N LYS A 69 4.83 9.30 9.39
CA LYS A 69 6.01 9.86 10.05
C LYS A 69 7.19 8.90 10.04
N LYS A 70 6.93 7.61 10.17
CA LYS A 70 7.97 6.57 10.11
C LYS A 70 8.60 6.49 8.73
N ILE A 71 7.81 6.64 7.68
CA ILE A 71 8.26 6.51 6.30
C ILE A 71 8.87 7.80 5.80
N PHE A 72 8.19 8.93 6.02
CA PHE A 72 8.51 10.20 5.37
C PHE A 72 9.11 11.24 6.30
N GLY A 73 8.99 11.05 7.63
CA GLY A 73 9.37 12.10 8.58
C GLY A 73 8.52 13.34 8.37
N ASP A 74 9.17 14.50 8.22
CA ASP A 74 8.49 15.77 7.97
C ASP A 74 8.57 16.18 6.49
N VAL A 75 9.01 15.28 5.62
CA VAL A 75 9.19 15.56 4.20
C VAL A 75 7.88 15.41 3.46
N CYS A 76 7.55 16.40 2.63
CA CYS A 76 6.41 16.36 1.73
C CYS A 76 6.93 16.50 0.30
N ASP A 77 7.43 15.41 -0.25
CA ASP A 77 8.02 15.34 -1.60
C ASP A 77 7.21 14.34 -2.42
N MET A 78 6.64 14.83 -3.52
CA MET A 78 5.76 14.03 -4.36
C MET A 78 6.46 12.78 -4.92
N ASN A 79 7.73 12.89 -5.29
CA ASN A 79 8.46 11.76 -5.86
C ASN A 79 8.72 10.69 -4.80
N ILE A 80 9.10 11.10 -3.59
CA ILE A 80 9.30 10.18 -2.47
C ILE A 80 7.99 9.47 -2.12
N CYS A 81 6.88 10.21 -2.11
CA CYS A 81 5.55 9.64 -1.84
C CYS A 81 5.14 8.64 -2.91
N ASN A 82 5.36 8.97 -4.19
CA ASN A 82 5.05 8.07 -5.29
C ASN A 82 5.89 6.80 -5.25
N ASP A 83 7.17 6.92 -4.92
CA ASP A 83 8.06 5.76 -4.81
C ASP A 83 7.60 4.84 -3.68
N ALA A 84 7.21 5.40 -2.55
CA ALA A 84 6.70 4.63 -1.41
C ALA A 84 5.40 3.90 -1.79
N LEU A 85 4.50 4.58 -2.49
CA LEU A 85 3.25 3.98 -2.96
C LEU A 85 3.53 2.82 -3.92
N GLU A 86 4.47 2.99 -4.84
CA GLU A 86 4.89 1.93 -5.76
C GLU A 86 5.42 0.73 -5.00
N GLN A 87 6.26 0.94 -3.98
CA GLN A 87 6.78 -0.15 -3.15
C GLN A 87 5.66 -0.91 -2.45
N LEU A 88 4.63 -0.22 -1.98
CA LEU A 88 3.46 -0.86 -1.38
C LEU A 88 2.71 -1.72 -2.40
N ILE A 89 2.49 -1.20 -3.60
CA ILE A 89 1.79 -1.93 -4.67
C ILE A 89 2.57 -3.18 -5.05
N LEU A 90 3.89 -3.06 -5.21
CA LEU A 90 4.75 -4.20 -5.53
C LEU A 90 4.73 -5.24 -4.42
N ALA A 91 4.72 -4.82 -3.15
CA ALA A 91 4.62 -5.75 -2.03
C ALA A 91 3.31 -6.52 -2.06
N ALA A 92 2.20 -5.85 -2.38
CA ALA A 92 0.90 -6.51 -2.50
C ALA A 92 0.89 -7.54 -3.63
N GLN A 93 1.50 -7.21 -4.78
CA GLN A 93 1.60 -8.12 -5.91
C GLN A 93 2.46 -9.34 -5.57
N ASP A 94 3.61 -9.12 -4.93
CA ASP A 94 4.51 -10.21 -4.51
C ASP A 94 3.83 -11.13 -3.50
N ALA A 95 3.08 -10.56 -2.56
CA ALA A 95 2.33 -11.35 -1.57
C ALA A 95 1.25 -12.19 -2.24
N ASP A 96 0.56 -11.64 -3.23
CA ASP A 96 -0.47 -12.36 -3.99
C ASP A 96 0.14 -13.56 -4.73
N GLU A 97 1.26 -13.37 -5.41
CA GLU A 97 1.98 -14.45 -6.09
C GLU A 97 2.43 -15.53 -5.11
N GLU A 98 3.00 -15.11 -3.98
CA GLU A 98 3.47 -16.05 -2.96
C GLU A 98 2.32 -16.87 -2.39
N ASN A 99 1.17 -16.22 -2.12
CA ASN A 99 -0.02 -16.91 -1.63
C ASN A 99 -0.56 -17.90 -2.66
N ALA A 100 -0.56 -17.52 -3.94
CA ALA A 100 -1.02 -18.38 -5.02
C ALA A 100 -0.12 -19.63 -5.17
N LYS A 101 1.21 -19.44 -5.09
CA LYS A 101 2.17 -20.53 -5.15
C LYS A 101 1.98 -21.49 -3.97
N ARG A 102 1.78 -20.96 -2.78
CA ARG A 102 1.56 -21.75 -1.58
C ARG A 102 0.29 -22.59 -1.71
N PHE A 103 -0.77 -21.99 -2.20
CA PHE A 103 -2.04 -22.69 -2.42
C PHE A 103 -1.88 -23.81 -3.45
N ARG A 104 -1.27 -23.52 -4.60
CA ARG A 104 -1.04 -24.54 -5.65
C ARG A 104 -0.18 -25.68 -5.16
N SER A 105 0.87 -25.40 -4.41
CA SER A 105 1.76 -26.42 -3.86
C SER A 105 1.01 -27.36 -2.92
N LYS A 106 0.17 -26.82 -2.06
CA LYS A 106 -0.63 -27.63 -1.13
C LYS A 106 -1.72 -28.41 -1.84
N ALA A 107 -2.36 -27.82 -2.84
CA ALA A 107 -3.38 -28.49 -3.65
C ALA A 107 -2.77 -29.67 -4.41
N ALA A 108 -1.57 -29.48 -4.98
CA ALA A 108 -0.85 -30.54 -5.68
C ALA A 108 -0.50 -31.71 -4.74
N LYS A 109 -0.05 -31.42 -3.53
CA LYS A 109 0.23 -32.45 -2.51
C LYS A 109 -1.03 -33.23 -2.14
N TYR A 110 -2.13 -32.54 -1.96
CA TYR A 110 -3.41 -33.17 -1.63
C TYR A 110 -3.84 -34.11 -2.75
N THR A 111 -3.73 -33.68 -3.99
CA THR A 111 -4.08 -34.50 -5.15
C THR A 111 -3.16 -35.70 -5.30
N ALA A 112 -1.86 -35.52 -5.04
CA ALA A 112 -0.86 -36.59 -5.19
C ALA A 112 -1.05 -37.75 -4.17
N VAL A 113 -1.69 -37.46 -3.05
CA VAL A 113 -1.93 -38.48 -2.00
C VAL A 113 -3.03 -39.45 -2.40
N LYS A 114 -3.82 -39.15 -3.38
CA LYS A 114 -4.82 -40.07 -3.91
C LYS A 114 -4.15 -41.16 -4.71
#